data_c8a6b60ac19601a38704e28e2629b265
#
_entry.id   c8a6b60ac19601a38704e28e2629b265
#
_cell.length_a   1.000
_cell.length_b   1.000
_cell.length_c   1.000
_cell.angle_alpha   90.00
_cell.angle_beta   90.00
_cell.angle_gamma   90.00
#
_symmetry.space_group_name_H-M   'P 1'
#
loop_
_entity.id
_entity.type
_entity.pdbx_description
1 polymer ?
#
loop_
_entity_poly.entity_id
_entity_poly.type
_entity_poly.pdbx_seq_one_letter_code
_entity_poly.pdbx_strand_id
1 'polypeptide(L)'
;TRTISDGTHRLILNLTPGELFIEKHLMGLKGNAVLNNPYWATWVRDAWQKPAIYNLVKRYQSRPPLSFYNSHKDPYEMYDLASGSDYQIRIKQMRKELEAWMKREGDPGISLDSREAHQAAKAGKHLF
;
A
#
# COMPACT_ATOMS: atom_id res chain seq x y z
N THR A 1 5.76 1.87 1.87
CA THR A 1 5.20 0.54 2.24
C THR A 1 6.32 -0.47 2.39
N ARG A 2 6.25 -1.35 3.42
CA ARG A 2 7.15 -2.49 3.63
C ARG A 2 6.32 -3.76 3.79
N THR A 3 6.89 -4.90 3.41
CA THR A 3 6.16 -6.17 3.48
C THR A 3 7.08 -7.31 3.90
N ILE A 4 6.50 -8.28 4.60
CA ILE A 4 7.15 -9.55 4.93
C ILE A 4 6.18 -10.70 4.68
N SER A 5 6.70 -11.84 4.23
CA SER A 5 5.94 -13.07 4.05
C SER A 5 6.64 -14.25 4.70
N ASP A 6 5.86 -15.13 5.30
CA ASP A 6 6.32 -16.42 5.86
C ASP A 6 6.02 -17.61 4.92
N GLY A 7 5.59 -17.30 3.68
CA GLY A 7 5.18 -18.31 2.70
C GLY A 7 3.69 -18.65 2.76
N THR A 8 3.01 -18.41 3.87
CA THR A 8 1.57 -18.63 4.05
C THR A 8 0.83 -17.32 4.23
N HIS A 9 1.39 -16.44 5.03
CA HIS A 9 0.82 -15.13 5.32
C HIS A 9 1.72 -14.01 4.80
N ARG A 10 1.08 -12.89 4.48
CA ARG A 10 1.75 -11.64 4.14
C ARG A 10 1.28 -10.52 5.07
N LEU A 11 2.25 -9.84 5.67
CA LEU A 11 2.02 -8.61 6.42
C LEU A 11 2.53 -7.44 5.60
N ILE A 12 1.69 -6.42 5.48
CA ILE A 12 2.00 -5.16 4.79
C ILE A 12 1.94 -4.03 5.81
N LEU A 13 3.05 -3.33 5.98
CA LEU A 13 3.15 -2.13 6.82
C LEU A 13 3.15 -0.91 5.91
N ASN A 14 2.12 -0.08 6.03
CA ASN A 14 2.04 1.20 5.34
C ASN A 14 2.59 2.30 6.25
N LEU A 15 3.68 2.94 5.83
CA LEU A 15 4.36 3.96 6.61
C LEU A 15 3.68 5.34 6.53
N THR A 16 2.84 5.56 5.52
CA THR A 16 2.11 6.82 5.28
C THR A 16 0.61 6.59 5.11
N PRO A 17 -0.09 6.03 6.14
CA PRO A 17 -1.50 5.61 6.00
C PRO A 17 -2.48 6.78 5.84
N GLY A 18 -2.08 8.00 6.19
CA GLY A 18 -2.90 9.20 6.01
C GLY A 18 -2.87 9.77 4.60
N GLU A 19 -1.99 9.27 3.73
CA GLU A 19 -1.84 9.77 2.37
C GLU A 19 -2.60 8.90 1.37
N LEU A 20 -3.22 9.55 0.38
CA LEU A 20 -3.83 8.85 -0.74
C LEU A 20 -2.73 8.30 -1.66
N PHE A 21 -2.85 7.04 -2.01
CA PHE A 21 -2.01 6.43 -3.02
C PHE A 21 -2.48 6.88 -4.42
N ILE A 22 -1.57 7.52 -5.15
CA ILE A 22 -1.83 7.99 -6.50
C ILE A 22 -0.83 7.33 -7.45
N GLU A 23 -1.33 6.41 -8.27
CA GLU A 23 -0.56 5.80 -9.36
C GLU A 23 -0.89 6.54 -10.67
N LYS A 24 0.07 7.32 -11.16
CA LYS A 24 -0.14 8.25 -12.28
C LYS A 24 -0.48 7.56 -13.60
N HIS A 25 0.09 6.37 -13.85
CA HIS A 25 -0.18 5.63 -15.09
C HIS A 25 -1.58 5.04 -15.12
N LEU A 26 -2.03 4.48 -14.00
CA LEU A 26 -3.38 3.93 -13.88
C LEU A 26 -4.43 5.05 -13.81
N MET A 27 -4.20 6.04 -12.96
CA MET A 27 -5.17 7.12 -12.72
C MET A 27 -5.17 8.17 -13.83
N GLY A 28 -4.20 8.14 -14.74
CA GLY A 28 -4.16 9.02 -15.89
C GLY A 28 -3.88 10.48 -15.56
N LEU A 29 -3.16 10.76 -14.50
CA LEU A 29 -2.78 12.12 -14.11
C LEU A 29 -1.58 12.59 -14.95
N LYS A 30 -1.83 13.19 -16.10
CA LYS A 30 -0.80 13.81 -16.93
C LYS A 30 -1.21 15.22 -17.30
N GLY A 31 -0.40 16.20 -16.88
CA GLY A 31 -0.71 17.61 -17.11
C GLY A 31 -2.04 18.02 -16.44
N ASN A 32 -2.90 18.69 -17.18
CA ASN A 32 -4.22 19.10 -16.72
C ASN A 32 -5.31 18.06 -16.96
N ALA A 33 -4.98 16.90 -17.54
CA ALA A 33 -5.93 15.85 -17.82
C ALA A 33 -6.13 14.96 -16.58
N VAL A 34 -7.34 14.92 -16.09
CA VAL A 34 -7.77 14.02 -14.99
C VAL A 34 -8.56 12.88 -15.62
N LEU A 35 -8.32 11.65 -15.16
CA LEU A 35 -9.03 10.45 -15.60
C LEU A 35 -8.89 10.18 -17.12
N ASN A 36 -7.74 10.44 -17.70
CA ASN A 36 -7.50 10.12 -19.11
C ASN A 36 -7.21 8.63 -19.37
N ASN A 37 -7.04 7.82 -18.31
CA ASN A 37 -6.98 6.38 -18.43
C ASN A 37 -8.40 5.80 -18.42
N PRO A 38 -8.84 5.13 -19.52
CA PRO A 38 -10.22 4.66 -19.66
C PRO A 38 -10.59 3.59 -18.62
N TYR A 39 -9.66 2.77 -18.18
CA TYR A 39 -9.92 1.74 -17.15
C TYR A 39 -10.22 2.38 -15.80
N TRP A 40 -9.36 3.29 -15.35
CA TRP A 40 -9.59 4.00 -14.09
C TRP A 40 -10.84 4.86 -14.11
N ALA A 41 -11.09 5.58 -15.21
CA ALA A 41 -12.28 6.39 -15.37
C ALA A 41 -13.57 5.55 -15.28
N THR A 42 -13.57 4.35 -15.88
CA THR A 42 -14.68 3.40 -15.78
C THR A 42 -14.90 2.95 -14.34
N TRP A 43 -13.84 2.60 -13.61
CA TRP A 43 -13.95 2.19 -12.21
C TRP A 43 -14.50 3.31 -11.32
N VAL A 44 -14.00 4.52 -11.48
CA VAL A 44 -14.50 5.69 -10.72
C VAL A 44 -15.95 5.96 -11.03
N ARG A 45 -16.36 5.95 -12.30
CA ARG A 45 -17.76 6.12 -12.72
C ARG A 45 -18.66 5.05 -12.10
N ASP A 46 -18.27 3.79 -12.20
CA ASP A 46 -19.08 2.67 -11.72
C ASP A 46 -19.15 2.62 -10.19
N ALA A 47 -18.16 3.16 -9.49
CA ALA A 47 -18.14 3.29 -8.03
C ALA A 47 -19.32 4.14 -7.49
N TRP A 48 -19.84 5.10 -8.28
CA TRP A 48 -21.00 5.90 -7.88
C TRP A 48 -22.29 5.08 -7.75
N GLN A 49 -22.39 3.98 -8.48
CA GLN A 49 -23.61 3.17 -8.53
C GLN A 49 -23.43 1.78 -7.89
N LYS A 50 -22.21 1.32 -7.70
CA LYS A 50 -21.89 -0.05 -7.27
C LYS A 50 -21.03 -0.03 -6.01
N PRO A 51 -21.60 -0.30 -4.81
CA PRO A 51 -20.85 -0.29 -3.55
C PRO A 51 -19.62 -1.19 -3.53
N ALA A 52 -19.68 -2.34 -4.21
CA ALA A 52 -18.52 -3.25 -4.31
C ALA A 52 -17.35 -2.60 -5.05
N ILE A 53 -17.62 -1.89 -6.14
CA ILE A 53 -16.59 -1.17 -6.90
C ILE A 53 -16.08 0.04 -6.11
N TYR A 54 -16.99 0.76 -5.43
CA TYR A 54 -16.59 1.85 -4.53
C TYR A 54 -15.58 1.37 -3.48
N ASN A 55 -15.84 0.24 -2.85
CA ASN A 55 -14.93 -0.33 -1.84
C ASN A 55 -13.57 -0.69 -2.43
N LEU A 56 -13.51 -1.22 -3.64
CA LEU A 56 -12.26 -1.53 -4.34
C LEU A 56 -11.47 -0.24 -4.67
N VAL A 57 -12.13 0.76 -5.23
CA VAL A 57 -11.51 2.05 -5.56
C VAL A 57 -10.99 2.73 -4.28
N LYS A 58 -11.81 2.76 -3.23
CA LYS A 58 -11.42 3.32 -1.93
C LYS A 58 -10.22 2.59 -1.34
N ARG A 59 -10.23 1.26 -1.34
CA ARG A 59 -9.15 0.42 -0.84
C ARG A 59 -7.85 0.63 -1.63
N TYR A 60 -7.94 0.83 -2.93
CA TYR A 60 -6.79 1.11 -3.77
C TYR A 60 -6.12 2.43 -3.40
N GLN A 61 -6.90 3.47 -3.15
CA GLN A 61 -6.40 4.81 -2.84
C GLN A 61 -6.05 5.01 -1.36
N SER A 62 -6.87 4.46 -0.45
CA SER A 62 -6.71 4.65 0.99
C SER A 62 -6.31 3.33 1.65
N ARG A 63 -5.04 3.20 1.95
CA ARG A 63 -4.47 1.97 2.50
C ARG A 63 -4.38 2.05 4.02
N PRO A 64 -4.78 1.00 4.75
CA PRO A 64 -4.67 1.00 6.21
C PRO A 64 -3.20 0.99 6.66
N PRO A 65 -2.91 1.33 7.92
CA PRO A 65 -1.55 1.31 8.47
C PRO A 65 -0.91 -0.07 8.40
N LEU A 66 -1.72 -1.12 8.55
CA LEU A 66 -1.30 -2.50 8.50
C LEU A 66 -2.37 -3.35 7.84
N SER A 67 -1.96 -4.25 6.95
CA SER A 67 -2.80 -5.29 6.38
C SER A 67 -2.16 -6.65 6.56
N PHE A 68 -3.00 -7.68 6.71
CA PHE A 68 -2.56 -9.06 6.91
C PHE A 68 -3.41 -10.02 6.10
N TYR A 69 -2.78 -10.85 5.28
CA TYR A 69 -3.47 -11.74 4.35
C TYR A 69 -2.94 -13.18 4.47
N ASN A 70 -3.82 -14.15 4.18
CA ASN A 70 -3.41 -15.53 3.95
C ASN A 70 -3.25 -15.73 2.43
N SER A 71 -2.04 -15.67 1.92
CA SER A 71 -1.76 -15.73 0.48
C SER A 71 -2.11 -17.07 -0.18
N HIS A 72 -2.24 -18.17 0.61
CA HIS A 72 -2.69 -19.46 0.10
C HIS A 72 -4.19 -19.53 -0.10
N LYS A 73 -4.98 -19.02 0.86
CA LYS A 73 -6.44 -19.05 0.82
C LYS A 73 -7.04 -17.88 0.04
N ASP A 74 -6.31 -16.78 0.00
CA ASP A 74 -6.71 -15.52 -0.65
C ASP A 74 -5.55 -14.97 -1.49
N PRO A 75 -5.28 -15.57 -2.65
CA PRO A 75 -4.16 -15.18 -3.52
C PRO A 75 -4.30 -13.76 -4.09
N TYR A 76 -5.49 -13.19 -4.07
CA TYR A 76 -5.77 -11.82 -4.53
C TYR A 76 -5.81 -10.81 -3.38
N GLU A 77 -5.55 -11.24 -2.13
CA GLU A 77 -5.51 -10.37 -0.95
C GLU A 77 -6.79 -9.52 -0.78
N MET A 78 -7.94 -10.15 -1.00
CA MET A 78 -9.25 -9.49 -0.91
C MET A 78 -9.75 -9.34 0.51
N TYR A 79 -9.34 -10.24 1.42
CA TYR A 79 -9.83 -10.33 2.79
C TYR A 79 -8.71 -9.99 3.77
N ASP A 80 -8.73 -8.76 4.29
CA ASP A 80 -7.77 -8.31 5.30
C ASP A 80 -8.09 -8.92 6.67
N LEU A 81 -7.16 -9.70 7.20
CA LEU A 81 -7.26 -10.41 8.47
C LEU A 81 -6.66 -9.61 9.64
N ALA A 82 -6.21 -8.39 9.41
CA ALA A 82 -5.48 -7.59 10.41
C ALA A 82 -6.28 -7.33 11.70
N SER A 83 -7.61 -7.28 11.62
CA SER A 83 -8.50 -7.10 12.79
C SER A 83 -8.88 -8.40 13.51
N GLY A 84 -8.54 -9.56 12.94
CA GLY A 84 -8.90 -10.86 13.52
C GLY A 84 -8.10 -11.18 14.79
N SER A 85 -8.80 -11.57 15.87
CA SER A 85 -8.19 -11.93 17.15
C SER A 85 -7.15 -13.04 17.03
N ASP A 86 -7.45 -14.04 16.17
CA ASP A 86 -6.65 -15.25 16.01
C ASP A 86 -5.28 -14.99 15.37
N TYR A 87 -5.13 -13.85 14.70
CA TYR A 87 -3.91 -13.49 13.97
C TYR A 87 -3.00 -12.53 14.72
N GLN A 88 -3.44 -11.95 15.85
CA GLN A 88 -2.70 -10.87 16.53
C GLN A 88 -1.28 -11.29 16.99
N ILE A 89 -1.13 -12.52 17.46
CA ILE A 89 0.18 -13.06 17.88
C ILE A 89 1.11 -13.14 16.66
N ARG A 90 0.62 -13.69 15.54
CA ARG A 90 1.41 -13.83 14.31
C ARG A 90 1.76 -12.49 13.71
N ILE A 91 0.80 -11.57 13.65
CA ILE A 91 1.01 -10.18 13.20
C ILE A 91 2.13 -9.52 13.99
N LYS A 92 2.08 -9.62 15.33
CA LYS A 92 3.10 -9.04 16.22
C LYS A 92 4.50 -9.63 15.97
N GLN A 93 4.59 -10.94 15.76
CA GLN A 93 5.85 -11.62 15.44
C GLN A 93 6.42 -11.14 14.10
N MET A 94 5.63 -11.21 13.03
CA MET A 94 6.07 -10.81 11.69
C MET A 94 6.42 -9.32 11.62
N ARG A 95 5.67 -8.47 12.34
CA ARG A 95 6.01 -7.05 12.44
C ARG A 95 7.36 -6.82 13.10
N LYS A 96 7.64 -7.52 14.21
CA LYS A 96 8.94 -7.45 14.89
C LYS A 96 10.09 -7.90 13.98
N GLU A 97 9.88 -8.97 13.22
CA GLU A 97 10.87 -9.47 12.25
C GLU A 97 11.12 -8.44 11.13
N LEU A 98 10.05 -7.85 10.59
CA LEU A 98 10.15 -6.80 9.57
C LEU A 98 10.90 -5.57 10.10
N GLU A 99 10.56 -5.08 11.29
CA GLU A 99 11.22 -3.93 11.91
C GLU A 99 12.70 -4.21 12.20
N ALA A 100 13.02 -5.43 12.63
CA ALA A 100 14.43 -5.86 12.85
C ALA A 100 15.21 -5.92 11.52
N TRP A 101 14.58 -6.41 10.45
CA TRP A 101 15.17 -6.41 9.12
C TRP A 101 15.40 -4.98 8.61
N MET A 102 14.42 -4.11 8.71
CA MET A 102 14.54 -2.69 8.32
C MET A 102 15.72 -2.03 9.03
N LYS A 103 15.86 -2.25 10.35
CA LYS A 103 16.98 -1.72 11.13
C LYS A 103 18.33 -2.25 10.65
N ARG A 104 18.44 -3.55 10.38
CA ARG A 104 19.69 -4.19 9.92
C ARG A 104 20.12 -3.68 8.55
N GLU A 105 19.16 -3.44 7.65
CA GLU A 105 19.44 -2.94 6.30
C GLU A 105 19.58 -1.40 6.25
N GLY A 106 19.49 -0.71 7.39
CA GLY A 106 19.59 0.74 7.44
C GLY A 106 18.39 1.46 6.79
N ASP A 107 17.22 0.81 6.74
CA ASP A 107 15.99 1.42 6.19
C ASP A 107 15.49 2.52 7.15
N PRO A 108 15.55 3.80 6.77
CA PRO A 108 15.13 4.92 7.62
C PRO A 108 13.60 5.08 7.69
N GLY A 109 12.84 4.17 7.10
CA GLY A 109 11.38 4.19 7.16
C GLY A 109 10.74 5.32 6.36
N ILE A 110 9.97 6.17 7.03
CA ILE A 110 9.16 7.24 6.41
C ILE A 110 10.01 8.25 5.63
N SER A 111 11.26 8.50 6.04
CA SER A 111 12.10 9.50 5.37
C SER A 111 12.41 9.16 3.90
N LEU A 112 12.42 7.89 3.53
CA LEU A 112 12.54 7.47 2.12
C LEU A 112 11.30 7.76 1.28
N ASP A 113 10.13 7.77 1.91
CA ASP A 113 8.84 7.99 1.24
C ASP A 113 8.41 9.48 1.32
N SER A 114 9.32 10.38 1.73
CA SER A 114 9.02 11.80 1.84
C SER A 114 9.05 12.51 0.47
N ARG A 115 8.36 13.67 0.40
CA ARG A 115 8.36 14.51 -0.81
C ARG A 115 9.76 15.02 -1.15
N GLU A 116 10.56 15.32 -0.15
CA GLU A 116 11.95 15.78 -0.26
C GLU A 116 12.84 14.70 -0.86
N ALA A 117 12.71 13.45 -0.37
CA ALA A 117 13.41 12.28 -0.89
C ALA A 117 13.07 12.05 -2.38
N HIS A 118 11.78 12.16 -2.74
CA HIS A 118 11.34 12.04 -4.12
C HIS A 118 11.89 13.14 -5.03
N GLN A 119 11.92 14.39 -4.56
CA GLN A 119 12.51 15.51 -5.31
C GLN A 119 14.02 15.36 -5.47
N ALA A 120 14.72 14.93 -4.43
CA ALA A 120 16.15 14.67 -4.48
C ALA A 120 16.50 13.54 -5.47
N ALA A 121 15.75 12.45 -5.45
CA ALA A 121 15.92 11.36 -6.40
C ALA A 121 15.69 11.79 -7.85
N LYS A 122 14.69 12.65 -8.11
CA LYS A 122 14.47 13.24 -9.44
C LYS A 122 15.62 14.15 -9.90
N ALA A 123 16.29 14.82 -8.98
CA ALA A 123 17.44 15.67 -9.25
C ALA A 123 18.77 14.89 -9.35
N GLY A 124 18.72 13.54 -9.28
CA GLY A 124 19.92 12.69 -9.29
C GLY A 124 20.75 12.78 -8.00
N LYS A 125 20.18 13.30 -6.92
CA LYS A 125 20.84 13.42 -5.63
C LYS A 125 20.47 12.22 -4.77
N HIS A 126 21.47 11.50 -4.27
CA HIS A 126 21.28 10.48 -3.25
C HIS A 126 21.22 11.14 -1.88
N LEU A 127 20.21 10.82 -1.08
CA LEU A 127 20.03 11.32 0.28
C LEU A 127 20.73 10.45 1.34
N PHE A 128 21.30 9.33 0.91
CA PHE A 128 21.91 8.31 1.79
C PHE A 128 23.20 7.79 1.19
#